data_2c1b2445c136167295d76b7f438f2191
#
_entry.id   2c1b2445c136167295d76b7f438f2191
#
_cell.length_a   1.000
_cell.length_b   1.000
_cell.length_c   1.000
_cell.angle_alpha   90.00
_cell.angle_beta   90.00
_cell.angle_gamma   90.00
#
_symmetry.space_group_name_H-M   'P 1'
#
loop_
_entity.id
_entity.type
_entity.pdbx_description
1 polymer ?
#
loop_
_entity_poly.entity_id
_entity_poly.type
_entity_poly.pdbx_seq_one_letter_code
_entity_poly.pdbx_strand_id
1 'polypeptide(L)'
;MRKILFILLFVITAQLSAQSVYVEDRKIYVDGQEYRINGICYARGEGNGENSGYSFNDDIPLLVDANINTIRTYAAITNIAELNAFANAGIKVIMMLNENSYTWYVNQFKDHPAILMWEFGNEFNYHPEWFGGNVDNWYNLLEIAAANVK
;
A
#
# COMPACT_ATOMS: atom_id res chain seq x y z
N MET A 1 1.83 24.10 -57.17
CA MET A 1 0.84 23.35 -56.37
C MET A 1 1.54 22.87 -55.08
N ARG A 2 1.23 23.48 -53.93
CA ARG A 2 1.81 23.13 -52.61
C ARG A 2 0.97 21.99 -52.01
N LYS A 3 1.58 20.83 -51.79
CA LYS A 3 0.93 19.71 -51.08
C LYS A 3 0.99 20.01 -49.60
N ILE A 4 -0.16 20.26 -48.98
CA ILE A 4 -0.30 20.38 -47.52
C ILE A 4 -0.37 18.95 -46.94
N LEU A 5 0.67 18.57 -46.17
CA LEU A 5 0.72 17.31 -45.48
C LEU A 5 0.02 17.49 -44.12
N PHE A 6 -1.17 16.91 -43.95
CA PHE A 6 -1.85 16.84 -42.66
C PHE A 6 -1.22 15.74 -41.83
N ILE A 7 -0.46 16.11 -40.77
CA ILE A 7 -0.02 15.18 -39.75
C ILE A 7 -1.13 15.05 -38.73
N LEU A 8 -1.81 13.90 -38.72
CA LEU A 8 -2.80 13.55 -37.71
C LEU A 8 -2.05 13.16 -36.43
N LEU A 9 -2.03 14.07 -35.46
CA LEU A 9 -1.44 13.79 -34.14
C LEU A 9 -2.43 12.93 -33.33
N PHE A 10 -2.18 11.63 -33.25
CA PHE A 10 -2.93 10.73 -32.37
C PHE A 10 -2.48 10.97 -30.91
N VAL A 11 -3.24 11.75 -30.16
CA VAL A 11 -3.06 11.87 -28.71
C VAL A 11 -3.68 10.62 -28.06
N ILE A 12 -2.84 9.65 -27.69
CA ILE A 12 -3.27 8.54 -26.86
C ILE A 12 -3.39 9.09 -25.44
N THR A 13 -4.60 9.40 -25.02
CA THR A 13 -4.90 9.65 -23.60
C THR A 13 -4.86 8.31 -22.87
N ALA A 14 -3.76 8.02 -22.19
CA ALA A 14 -3.74 6.94 -21.21
C ALA A 14 -4.74 7.32 -20.11
N GLN A 15 -5.89 6.63 -20.07
CA GLN A 15 -6.77 6.70 -18.91
C GLN A 15 -6.04 5.97 -17.79
N LEU A 16 -5.60 6.72 -16.78
CA LEU A 16 -5.18 6.17 -15.50
C LEU A 16 -6.44 5.60 -14.84
N SER A 17 -6.69 4.32 -15.08
CA SER A 17 -7.69 3.58 -14.31
C SER A 17 -7.11 3.34 -12.92
N ALA A 18 -7.92 3.56 -11.87
CA ALA A 18 -7.54 3.12 -10.53
C ALA A 18 -7.25 1.62 -10.55
N GLN A 19 -6.21 1.20 -9.84
CA GLN A 19 -5.84 -0.21 -9.73
C GLN A 19 -7.00 -1.01 -9.14
N SER A 20 -7.34 -2.12 -9.77
CA SER A 20 -8.32 -3.08 -9.25
C SER A 20 -7.60 -4.16 -8.43
N VAL A 21 -7.93 -4.28 -7.15
CA VAL A 21 -7.43 -5.35 -6.27
C VAL A 21 -8.63 -6.10 -5.70
N TYR A 22 -8.65 -7.42 -5.85
CA TYR A 22 -9.70 -8.26 -5.28
C TYR A 22 -9.18 -9.66 -4.94
N VAL A 23 -9.96 -10.39 -4.13
CA VAL A 23 -9.69 -11.79 -3.77
C VAL A 23 -10.78 -12.66 -4.34
N GLU A 24 -10.39 -13.70 -5.08
CA GLU A 24 -11.26 -14.74 -5.61
C GLU A 24 -10.57 -16.10 -5.46
N ASP A 25 -11.30 -17.12 -5.06
CA ASP A 25 -10.80 -18.50 -4.87
C ASP A 25 -9.49 -18.58 -4.05
N ARG A 26 -9.38 -17.76 -2.99
CA ARG A 26 -8.21 -17.65 -2.10
C ARG A 26 -6.96 -17.11 -2.78
N LYS A 27 -7.10 -16.43 -3.90
CA LYS A 27 -6.02 -15.79 -4.65
C LYS A 27 -6.25 -14.28 -4.69
N ILE A 28 -5.17 -13.54 -4.72
CA ILE A 28 -5.20 -12.09 -4.92
C ILE A 28 -5.07 -11.82 -6.42
N TYR A 29 -5.86 -10.90 -6.91
CA TYR A 29 -5.79 -10.39 -8.28
C TYR A 29 -5.51 -8.90 -8.26
N VAL A 30 -4.63 -8.46 -9.14
CA VAL A 30 -4.33 -7.07 -9.42
C VAL A 30 -4.56 -6.84 -10.91
N ASP A 31 -5.48 -5.95 -11.24
CA ASP A 31 -5.86 -5.65 -12.63
C ASP A 31 -6.21 -6.90 -13.46
N GLY A 32 -6.92 -7.84 -12.79
CA GLY A 32 -7.35 -9.10 -13.41
C GLY A 32 -6.28 -10.18 -13.55
N GLN A 33 -5.05 -9.93 -13.09
CA GLN A 33 -3.97 -10.92 -13.09
C GLN A 33 -3.75 -11.49 -11.69
N GLU A 34 -3.54 -12.82 -11.58
CA GLU A 34 -3.17 -13.44 -10.31
C GLU A 34 -1.89 -12.80 -9.77
N TYR A 35 -1.96 -12.28 -8.55
CA TYR A 35 -0.83 -11.65 -7.87
C TYR A 35 -0.33 -12.53 -6.75
N ARG A 36 0.91 -13.00 -6.88
CA ARG A 36 1.57 -13.81 -5.85
C ARG A 36 2.51 -12.93 -5.03
N ILE A 37 2.25 -12.84 -3.74
CA ILE A 37 3.12 -12.08 -2.82
C ILE A 37 4.46 -12.80 -2.67
N ASN A 38 5.55 -12.11 -2.99
CA ASN A 38 6.91 -12.39 -2.56
C ASN A 38 7.36 -11.18 -1.75
N GLY A 39 7.11 -11.21 -0.43
CA GLY A 39 7.15 -10.01 0.38
C GLY A 39 7.96 -10.15 1.66
N ILE A 40 8.29 -9.00 2.24
CA ILE A 40 8.92 -8.89 3.55
C ILE A 40 8.17 -7.89 4.44
N CYS A 41 8.33 -8.03 5.75
CA CYS A 41 8.02 -6.97 6.69
C CYS A 41 9.11 -5.90 6.61
N TYR A 42 8.70 -4.64 6.43
CA TYR A 42 9.59 -3.53 6.18
C TYR A 42 9.42 -2.46 7.27
N ALA A 43 10.39 -2.44 8.19
CA ALA A 43 10.43 -1.47 9.26
C ALA A 43 11.14 -0.20 8.80
N ARG A 44 10.43 0.94 8.84
CA ARG A 44 10.92 2.24 8.37
C ARG A 44 11.70 3.02 9.43
N GLY A 45 12.25 2.33 10.42
CA GLY A 45 12.99 2.98 11.50
C GLY A 45 12.10 3.65 12.55
N GLU A 46 10.83 3.32 12.56
CA GLU A 46 9.89 3.89 13.52
C GLU A 46 9.97 3.16 14.85
N GLY A 47 10.35 3.86 15.89
CA GLY A 47 10.13 3.49 17.28
C GLY A 47 11.34 3.34 18.19
N ASN A 48 12.54 2.97 17.74
CA ASN A 48 13.63 2.63 18.65
C ASN A 48 14.97 3.36 18.40
N GLY A 49 15.02 4.34 17.51
CA GLY A 49 16.26 5.07 17.21
C GLY A 49 17.34 4.22 16.49
N GLU A 50 17.02 2.98 16.14
CA GLU A 50 17.98 2.04 15.54
C GLU A 50 18.21 2.26 14.04
N ASN A 51 17.36 3.04 13.36
CA ASN A 51 17.45 3.30 11.93
C ASN A 51 17.68 4.78 11.61
N SER A 52 18.69 5.38 12.21
CA SER A 52 19.11 6.76 11.90
C SER A 52 19.61 6.97 10.45
N GLY A 53 19.61 5.93 9.63
CA GLY A 53 20.05 5.95 8.24
C GLY A 53 19.01 5.43 7.25
N TYR A 54 17.71 5.32 7.63
CA TYR A 54 16.66 4.87 6.75
C TYR A 54 16.58 5.70 5.47
N SER A 55 16.64 5.02 4.33
CA SER A 55 16.44 5.63 3.01
C SER A 55 15.76 4.63 2.09
N PHE A 56 14.48 4.87 1.77
CA PHE A 56 13.76 4.02 0.82
C PHE A 56 14.43 4.01 -0.58
N ASN A 57 15.16 5.06 -0.94
CA ASN A 57 15.89 5.11 -2.21
C ASN A 57 17.07 4.15 -2.24
N ASP A 58 17.69 3.87 -1.10
CA ASP A 58 18.80 2.92 -0.98
C ASP A 58 18.28 1.49 -0.85
N ASP A 59 17.12 1.30 -0.18
CA ASP A 59 16.54 -0.01 0.08
C ASP A 59 15.83 -0.60 -1.16
N ILE A 60 15.14 0.22 -1.95
CA ILE A 60 14.38 -0.24 -3.12
C ILE A 60 15.23 -1.06 -4.10
N PRO A 61 16.44 -0.66 -4.49
CA PRO A 61 17.30 -1.49 -5.35
C PRO A 61 17.58 -2.87 -4.77
N LEU A 62 17.81 -2.96 -3.45
CA LEU A 62 18.06 -4.24 -2.76
C LEU A 62 16.81 -5.12 -2.74
N LEU A 63 15.64 -4.53 -2.55
CA LEU A 63 14.36 -5.24 -2.60
C LEU A 63 14.10 -5.81 -4.00
N VAL A 64 14.35 -5.02 -5.04
CA VAL A 64 14.22 -5.45 -6.44
C VAL A 64 15.20 -6.58 -6.77
N ASP A 65 16.47 -6.46 -6.37
CA ASP A 65 17.48 -7.50 -6.58
C ASP A 65 17.11 -8.81 -5.86
N ALA A 66 16.46 -8.71 -4.71
CA ALA A 66 15.92 -9.86 -3.96
C ALA A 66 14.59 -10.39 -4.55
N ASN A 67 14.12 -9.83 -5.67
CA ASN A 67 12.84 -10.14 -6.31
C ASN A 67 11.63 -9.96 -5.37
N ILE A 68 11.71 -9.01 -4.43
CA ILE A 68 10.60 -8.63 -3.56
C ILE A 68 9.62 -7.76 -4.35
N ASN A 69 8.36 -8.18 -4.38
CA ASN A 69 7.29 -7.44 -5.03
C ASN A 69 6.30 -6.79 -4.05
N THR A 70 6.42 -7.11 -2.76
CA THR A 70 5.49 -6.62 -1.74
C THR A 70 6.23 -6.33 -0.44
N ILE A 71 5.95 -5.18 0.16
CA ILE A 71 6.34 -4.88 1.53
C ILE A 71 5.10 -4.77 2.42
N ARG A 72 5.25 -5.17 3.69
CA ARG A 72 4.26 -4.93 4.74
C ARG A 72 4.87 -3.97 5.76
N THR A 73 4.22 -2.82 5.98
CA THR A 73 4.73 -1.80 6.90
C THR A 73 4.17 -1.96 8.32
N TYR A 74 4.89 -1.43 9.32
CA TYR A 74 4.44 -1.40 10.72
C TYR A 74 3.80 -0.06 11.10
N ALA A 75 3.84 0.91 10.19
CA ALA A 75 3.16 2.19 10.32
C ALA A 75 2.78 2.70 8.93
N ALA A 76 1.82 3.62 8.88
CA ALA A 76 1.36 4.18 7.62
C ALA A 76 2.45 5.05 6.96
N ILE A 77 2.62 4.89 5.66
CA ILE A 77 3.47 5.77 4.85
C ILE A 77 2.72 7.08 4.63
N THR A 78 3.31 8.18 5.05
CA THR A 78 2.75 9.53 4.89
C THR A 78 3.36 10.29 3.72
N ASN A 79 4.56 9.87 3.28
CA ASN A 79 5.30 10.53 2.22
C ASN A 79 4.90 9.95 0.85
N ILE A 80 4.20 10.74 0.05
CA ILE A 80 3.78 10.36 -1.30
C ILE A 80 4.97 10.03 -2.21
N ALA A 81 6.13 10.66 -2.02
CA ALA A 81 7.34 10.36 -2.81
C ALA A 81 7.84 8.94 -2.56
N GLU A 82 7.71 8.45 -1.32
CA GLU A 82 8.04 7.08 -0.94
C GLU A 82 7.08 6.08 -1.60
N LEU A 83 5.77 6.31 -1.53
CA LEU A 83 4.79 5.47 -2.22
C LEU A 83 5.02 5.44 -3.74
N ASN A 84 5.31 6.60 -4.34
CA ASN A 84 5.63 6.70 -5.76
C ASN A 84 6.89 5.89 -6.10
N ALA A 85 7.91 5.91 -5.24
CA ALA A 85 9.15 5.16 -5.48
C ALA A 85 8.90 3.65 -5.46
N PHE A 86 8.11 3.14 -4.50
CA PHE A 86 7.70 1.73 -4.49
C PHE A 86 6.86 1.37 -5.72
N ALA A 87 5.89 2.19 -6.09
CA ALA A 87 5.08 1.97 -7.29
C ALA A 87 5.93 1.88 -8.57
N ASN A 88 6.88 2.82 -8.74
CA ASN A 88 7.79 2.87 -9.88
C ASN A 88 8.73 1.65 -9.94
N ALA A 89 9.05 1.07 -8.79
CA ALA A 89 9.83 -0.15 -8.69
C ALA A 89 8.99 -1.44 -8.86
N GLY A 90 7.67 -1.33 -9.05
CA GLY A 90 6.77 -2.47 -9.12
C GLY A 90 6.50 -3.15 -7.78
N ILE A 91 6.84 -2.49 -6.67
CA ILE A 91 6.65 -3.02 -5.32
C ILE A 91 5.31 -2.52 -4.77
N LYS A 92 4.49 -3.44 -4.32
CA LYS A 92 3.21 -3.16 -3.65
C LYS A 92 3.39 -3.03 -2.13
N VAL A 93 2.45 -2.33 -1.51
CA VAL A 93 2.47 -2.04 -0.08
C VAL A 93 1.21 -2.60 0.59
N ILE A 94 1.41 -3.45 1.60
CA ILE A 94 0.41 -3.76 2.61
C ILE A 94 0.63 -2.73 3.72
N MET A 95 -0.26 -1.74 3.78
CA MET A 95 -0.09 -0.61 4.69
C MET A 95 -0.81 -0.84 6.01
N MET A 96 -0.05 -0.87 7.11
CA MET A 96 -0.65 -0.94 8.44
C MET A 96 -1.25 0.42 8.81
N LEU A 97 -2.47 0.37 9.32
CA LEU A 97 -3.25 1.49 9.84
C LEU A 97 -3.56 1.29 11.32
N ASN A 98 -3.92 2.37 11.99
CA ASN A 98 -4.42 2.34 13.35
C ASN A 98 -5.84 2.94 13.45
N GLU A 99 -6.47 2.76 14.59
CA GLU A 99 -7.86 3.14 14.85
C GLU A 99 -8.13 4.65 14.79
N ASN A 100 -7.09 5.48 14.94
CA ASN A 100 -7.26 6.92 15.07
C ASN A 100 -7.21 7.68 13.74
N SER A 101 -6.55 7.10 12.72
CA SER A 101 -6.24 7.81 11.49
C SER A 101 -6.51 7.06 10.19
N TYR A 102 -7.03 5.82 10.26
CA TYR A 102 -7.20 4.97 9.08
C TYR A 102 -8.03 5.63 7.97
N THR A 103 -9.12 6.31 8.31
CA THR A 103 -9.99 6.95 7.32
C THR A 103 -9.27 8.02 6.51
N TRP A 104 -8.37 8.77 7.15
CA TRP A 104 -7.55 9.76 6.47
C TRP A 104 -6.63 9.11 5.46
N TYR A 105 -5.88 8.06 5.84
CA TYR A 105 -4.94 7.37 4.96
C TYR A 105 -5.65 6.68 3.79
N VAL A 106 -6.75 6.00 4.05
CA VAL A 106 -7.55 5.36 3.00
C VAL A 106 -8.04 6.39 2.00
N ASN A 107 -8.62 7.50 2.46
CA ASN A 107 -9.09 8.57 1.56
C ASN A 107 -7.98 9.21 0.73
N GLN A 108 -6.75 9.30 1.28
CA GLN A 108 -5.61 9.87 0.56
C GLN A 108 -5.02 8.91 -0.48
N PHE A 109 -4.98 7.61 -0.18
CA PHE A 109 -4.12 6.69 -0.92
C PHE A 109 -4.85 5.48 -1.52
N LYS A 110 -6.17 5.33 -1.36
CA LYS A 110 -6.92 4.17 -1.88
C LYS A 110 -6.74 3.91 -3.37
N ASP A 111 -6.53 4.96 -4.15
CA ASP A 111 -6.35 4.86 -5.60
C ASP A 111 -4.86 4.85 -6.01
N HIS A 112 -3.95 4.81 -5.02
CA HIS A 112 -2.52 4.85 -5.30
C HIS A 112 -2.01 3.48 -5.76
N PRO A 113 -1.26 3.39 -6.90
CA PRO A 113 -0.88 2.11 -7.50
C PRO A 113 0.07 1.26 -6.66
N ALA A 114 0.73 1.81 -5.63
CA ALA A 114 1.50 1.02 -4.69
C ALA A 114 0.63 0.25 -3.70
N ILE A 115 -0.59 0.72 -3.36
CA ILE A 115 -1.39 0.10 -2.32
C ILE A 115 -1.98 -1.22 -2.81
N LEU A 116 -1.61 -2.31 -2.14
CA LEU A 116 -2.17 -3.63 -2.37
C LEU A 116 -3.37 -3.89 -1.46
N MET A 117 -3.20 -3.64 -0.18
CA MET A 117 -4.25 -3.81 0.83
C MET A 117 -3.94 -3.02 2.09
N TRP A 118 -4.95 -2.89 2.93
CA TRP A 118 -4.86 -2.30 4.25
C TRP A 118 -4.78 -3.39 5.31
N GLU A 119 -3.90 -3.21 6.27
CA GLU A 119 -3.84 -4.00 7.48
C GLU A 119 -4.23 -3.12 8.67
N PHE A 120 -5.02 -3.65 9.59
CA PHE A 120 -5.49 -2.89 10.72
C PHE A 120 -4.88 -3.41 12.01
N GLY A 121 -3.83 -2.72 12.47
CA GLY A 121 -3.06 -3.05 13.67
C GLY A 121 -2.06 -4.20 13.50
N ASN A 122 -1.14 -4.31 14.45
CA ASN A 122 -0.18 -5.40 14.55
C ASN A 122 -0.28 -6.02 15.94
N GLU A 123 -0.70 -7.29 16.00
CA GLU A 123 -0.80 -8.06 17.25
C GLU A 123 -1.68 -7.42 18.34
N PHE A 124 -2.59 -6.53 17.98
CA PHE A 124 -3.42 -5.77 18.91
C PHE A 124 -4.31 -6.66 19.78
N ASN A 125 -4.65 -7.85 19.29
CA ASN A 125 -5.35 -8.88 20.07
C ASN A 125 -4.53 -9.43 21.25
N TYR A 126 -3.20 -9.27 21.25
CA TYR A 126 -2.33 -9.62 22.39
C TYR A 126 -2.18 -8.48 23.40
N HIS A 127 -2.74 -7.31 23.10
CA HIS A 127 -2.62 -6.10 23.91
C HIS A 127 -3.99 -5.54 24.31
N PRO A 128 -4.84 -6.34 25.04
CA PRO A 128 -6.15 -5.88 25.45
C PRO A 128 -6.11 -4.60 26.30
N GLU A 129 -4.99 -4.36 27.01
CA GLU A 129 -4.78 -3.14 27.80
C GLU A 129 -4.88 -1.86 26.98
N TRP A 130 -4.60 -1.90 25.68
CA TRP A 130 -4.76 -0.75 24.78
C TRP A 130 -6.23 -0.44 24.46
N PHE A 131 -7.10 -1.40 24.72
CA PHE A 131 -8.55 -1.36 24.44
C PHE A 131 -9.39 -1.49 25.71
N GLY A 132 -8.92 -0.90 26.82
CA GLY A 132 -9.63 -0.92 28.09
C GLY A 132 -9.67 -2.28 28.78
N GLY A 133 -8.72 -3.16 28.51
CA GLY A 133 -8.59 -4.48 29.13
C GLY A 133 -9.48 -5.57 28.51
N ASN A 134 -10.16 -5.27 27.37
CA ASN A 134 -11.03 -6.22 26.70
C ASN A 134 -10.72 -6.31 25.21
N VAL A 135 -10.29 -7.46 24.74
CA VAL A 135 -9.98 -7.72 23.33
C VAL A 135 -11.20 -7.57 22.39
N ASP A 136 -12.43 -7.76 22.89
CA ASP A 136 -13.63 -7.58 22.09
C ASP A 136 -13.79 -6.14 21.61
N ASN A 137 -13.26 -5.17 22.36
CA ASN A 137 -13.22 -3.77 21.93
C ASN A 137 -12.38 -3.60 20.67
N TRP A 138 -11.25 -4.31 20.57
CA TRP A 138 -10.45 -4.35 19.37
C TRP A 138 -11.20 -4.94 18.17
N TYR A 139 -11.85 -6.09 18.35
CA TYR A 139 -12.63 -6.72 17.27
C TYR A 139 -13.77 -5.84 16.80
N ASN A 140 -14.46 -5.14 17.71
CA ASN A 140 -15.50 -4.18 17.34
C ASN A 140 -14.93 -3.01 16.52
N LEU A 141 -13.76 -2.48 16.87
CA LEU A 141 -13.08 -1.44 16.09
C LEU A 141 -12.68 -1.93 14.70
N LEU A 142 -12.19 -3.16 14.60
CA LEU A 142 -11.81 -3.80 13.34
C LEU A 142 -13.03 -3.94 12.41
N GLU A 143 -14.18 -4.40 12.93
CA GLU A 143 -15.44 -4.49 12.17
C GLU A 143 -15.91 -3.13 11.65
N ILE A 144 -15.85 -2.09 12.48
CA ILE A 144 -16.20 -0.72 12.10
C ILE A 144 -15.24 -0.22 11.00
N ALA A 145 -13.94 -0.43 11.17
CA ALA A 145 -12.93 -0.01 10.18
C ALA A 145 -13.15 -0.74 8.85
N ALA A 146 -13.35 -2.04 8.87
CA ALA A 146 -13.61 -2.83 7.67
C ALA A 146 -14.87 -2.39 6.92
N ALA A 147 -15.92 -1.96 7.64
CA ALA A 147 -17.13 -1.42 7.04
C ALA A 147 -16.90 -0.05 6.37
N ASN A 148 -16.01 0.77 6.94
CA ASN A 148 -15.75 2.14 6.48
C ASN A 148 -14.77 2.22 5.30
N VAL A 149 -13.97 1.19 5.03
CA VAL A 149 -12.94 1.19 3.97
C VAL A 149 -13.33 0.39 2.71
N LYS A 150 -14.54 -0.14 2.68
CA LYS A 150 -15.10 -0.89 1.54
C LYS A 150 -15.50 -0.01 0.36
#